data_7d8873662228ec1f3fcddc907923ce6f
#
_entry.id   7d8873662228ec1f3fcddc907923ce6f
#
_cell.length_a   1.000
_cell.length_b   1.000
_cell.length_c   1.000
_cell.angle_alpha   90.00
_cell.angle_beta   90.00
_cell.angle_gamma   90.00
#
_symmetry.space_group_name_H-M   'P 1'
#
loop_
_entity.id
_entity.type
_entity.pdbx_description
1 polymer ?
#
loop_
_entity_poly.entity_id
_entity_poly.type
_entity_poly.pdbx_seq_one_letter_code
_entity_poly.pdbx_strand_id
1 'polypeptide(L)'
;PPQAYLGIEQMAWFKDRLRAARAPWKIWGHSFGTLTLRSDPQNLPPEFAAMWPSTEYGDYSRSYVVEHAEIFGMVRDEGITGLTICVGDKHSFWAGYTSETLPPRPFEPVGVEFVTGSISQAGAAEVQALTFPRDNELRPFYVHDRPDGSTQCALNTTLLHGVRAALALRDTDDLSQA
;
A
#
# COMPACT_ATOMS: atom_id res chain seq x y z
N PRO A 1 -2.59 -20.90 -13.67
CA PRO A 1 -2.99 -21.07 -12.28
C PRO A 1 -2.68 -19.82 -11.49
N PRO A 2 -3.43 -19.52 -10.42
CA PRO A 2 -3.12 -18.40 -9.53
C PRO A 2 -1.71 -18.53 -8.99
N GLN A 3 -1.02 -17.41 -8.89
CA GLN A 3 0.33 -17.39 -8.35
C GLN A 3 0.28 -17.51 -6.83
N ALA A 4 1.05 -18.41 -6.25
CA ALA A 4 1.15 -18.63 -4.82
C ALA A 4 2.51 -18.11 -4.32
N TYR A 5 2.50 -17.41 -3.20
CA TYR A 5 3.70 -16.96 -2.49
C TYR A 5 4.08 -17.92 -1.37
N LEU A 6 3.14 -18.21 -0.50
CA LEU A 6 3.34 -19.13 0.62
C LEU A 6 3.30 -20.59 0.18
N GLY A 7 2.45 -20.89 -0.79
CA GLY A 7 2.17 -22.27 -1.19
C GLY A 7 1.24 -22.98 -0.20
N ILE A 8 0.83 -24.19 -0.58
CA ILE A 8 -0.26 -24.92 0.10
C ILE A 8 0.05 -25.23 1.57
N GLU A 9 1.22 -25.78 1.82
CA GLU A 9 1.58 -26.26 3.17
C GLU A 9 1.79 -25.09 4.16
N GLN A 10 2.54 -24.08 3.73
CA GLN A 10 2.81 -22.91 4.58
C GLN A 10 1.53 -22.09 4.82
N MET A 11 0.68 -21.97 3.80
CA MET A 11 -0.62 -21.32 3.93
C MET A 11 -1.51 -22.01 4.96
N ALA A 12 -1.61 -23.33 4.88
CA ALA A 12 -2.40 -24.10 5.86
C ALA A 12 -1.85 -23.91 7.28
N TRP A 13 -0.55 -24.07 7.46
CA TRP A 13 0.11 -23.84 8.74
C TRP A 13 -0.13 -22.42 9.27
N PHE A 14 0.02 -21.40 8.43
CA PHE A 14 -0.16 -20.01 8.82
C PHE A 14 -1.59 -19.72 9.29
N LYS A 15 -2.58 -20.18 8.56
CA LYS A 15 -3.98 -20.05 8.91
C LYS A 15 -4.30 -20.74 10.24
N ASP A 16 -3.77 -21.94 10.46
CA ASP A 16 -3.95 -22.66 11.71
C ASP A 16 -3.30 -21.94 12.90
N ARG A 17 -2.12 -21.32 12.70
CA ARG A 17 -1.47 -20.52 13.75
C ARG A 17 -2.27 -19.27 14.08
N LEU A 18 -2.80 -18.58 13.09
CA LEU A 18 -3.68 -17.40 13.32
C LEU A 18 -4.93 -17.78 14.12
N ARG A 19 -5.59 -18.87 13.76
CA ARG A 19 -6.78 -19.37 14.49
C ARG A 19 -6.46 -19.76 15.93
N ALA A 20 -5.33 -20.42 16.14
CA ALA A 20 -4.91 -20.89 17.45
C ALA A 20 -4.40 -19.78 18.36
N ALA A 21 -4.00 -18.64 17.82
CA ALA A 21 -3.39 -17.55 18.57
C ALA A 21 -4.39 -16.91 19.55
N ARG A 22 -4.01 -16.89 20.84
CA ARG A 22 -4.81 -16.28 21.91
C ARG A 22 -4.29 -14.92 22.36
N ALA A 23 -3.07 -14.56 21.96
CA ALA A 23 -2.51 -13.26 22.26
C ALA A 23 -3.35 -12.14 21.63
N PRO A 24 -3.49 -10.97 22.29
CA PRO A 24 -4.20 -9.84 21.72
C PRO A 24 -3.52 -9.32 20.45
N TRP A 25 -2.19 -9.38 20.37
CA TRP A 25 -1.41 -8.99 19.20
C TRP A 25 -0.95 -10.23 18.43
N LYS A 26 -1.22 -10.26 17.14
CA LYS A 26 -0.76 -11.29 16.20
C LYS A 26 0.13 -10.61 15.17
N ILE A 27 1.44 -10.73 15.37
CA ILE A 27 2.42 -10.06 14.51
C ILE A 27 2.82 -10.98 13.38
N TRP A 28 2.56 -10.55 12.16
CA TRP A 28 2.97 -11.22 10.93
C TRP A 28 4.14 -10.46 10.30
N GLY A 29 5.35 -11.04 10.37
CA GLY A 29 6.49 -10.58 9.58
C GLY A 29 6.33 -11.08 8.14
N HIS A 30 6.24 -10.16 7.19
CA HIS A 30 6.05 -10.49 5.78
C HIS A 30 7.09 -9.79 4.91
N SER A 31 7.44 -10.38 3.76
CA SER A 31 8.45 -9.78 2.86
C SER A 31 7.86 -8.70 1.96
N PHE A 32 6.59 -8.83 1.58
CA PHE A 32 5.92 -7.90 0.67
C PHE A 32 4.75 -7.19 1.35
N GLY A 33 4.55 -5.92 1.00
CA GLY A 33 3.43 -5.14 1.50
C GLY A 33 2.07 -5.73 1.11
N THR A 34 1.18 -5.83 2.10
CA THR A 34 -0.20 -6.27 1.89
C THR A 34 -1.15 -5.11 1.63
N LEU A 35 -0.71 -3.87 1.92
CA LEU A 35 -1.48 -2.67 1.61
C LEU A 35 -1.76 -2.59 0.11
N THR A 36 -3.02 -2.47 -0.23
CA THR A 36 -3.44 -2.14 -1.59
C THR A 36 -3.40 -0.63 -1.77
N LEU A 37 -2.63 -0.18 -2.73
CA LEU A 37 -2.51 1.22 -3.11
C LEU A 37 -3.29 1.46 -4.40
N ARG A 38 -3.72 2.71 -4.61
CA ARG A 38 -4.39 3.11 -5.84
C ARG A 38 -3.74 4.37 -6.39
N SER A 39 -3.35 4.34 -7.66
CA SER A 39 -3.04 5.55 -8.39
C SER A 39 -4.34 6.24 -8.80
N ASP A 40 -4.38 7.56 -8.66
CA ASP A 40 -5.54 8.35 -9.07
C ASP A 40 -5.17 9.33 -10.17
N PRO A 41 -5.62 9.09 -11.42
CA PRO A 41 -5.35 10.00 -12.53
C PRO A 41 -6.02 11.37 -12.38
N GLN A 42 -6.99 11.53 -11.46
CA GLN A 42 -7.62 12.83 -11.20
C GLN A 42 -6.62 13.87 -10.66
N ASN A 43 -5.54 13.43 -10.05
CA ASN A 43 -4.48 14.29 -9.56
C ASN A 43 -3.44 14.67 -10.64
N LEU A 44 -3.62 14.17 -11.86
CA LEU A 44 -2.76 14.50 -13.00
C LEU A 44 -3.48 15.48 -13.93
N PRO A 45 -2.74 16.34 -14.64
CA PRO A 45 -3.29 17.09 -15.76
C PRO A 45 -3.94 16.13 -16.78
N PRO A 46 -5.05 16.55 -17.44
CA PRO A 46 -5.81 15.68 -18.35
C PRO A 46 -4.98 15.02 -19.45
N GLU A 47 -3.96 15.70 -19.93
CA GLU A 47 -3.05 15.20 -20.97
C GLU A 47 -2.22 13.99 -20.48
N PHE A 48 -1.95 13.91 -19.18
CA PHE A 48 -1.23 12.79 -18.58
C PHE A 48 -2.14 11.72 -18.00
N ALA A 49 -3.37 12.08 -17.63
CA ALA A 49 -4.33 11.15 -17.04
C ALA A 49 -4.63 9.96 -17.96
N ALA A 50 -4.66 10.19 -19.29
CA ALA A 50 -4.86 9.12 -20.27
C ALA A 50 -3.70 8.11 -20.33
N MET A 51 -2.50 8.53 -19.97
CA MET A 51 -1.29 7.70 -19.95
C MET A 51 -1.15 6.93 -18.63
N TRP A 52 -1.91 7.31 -17.61
CA TRP A 52 -1.82 6.76 -16.26
C TRP A 52 -3.16 6.19 -15.82
N PRO A 53 -3.46 4.96 -16.17
CA PRO A 53 -4.74 4.37 -15.80
C PRO A 53 -4.88 4.31 -14.28
N SER A 54 -6.08 4.59 -13.78
CA SER A 54 -6.40 4.32 -12.37
C SER A 54 -6.27 2.84 -12.11
N THR A 55 -5.23 2.46 -11.40
CA THR A 55 -4.97 1.07 -11.07
C THR A 55 -4.73 0.90 -9.59
N GLU A 56 -5.34 -0.12 -9.04
CA GLU A 56 -4.94 -0.63 -7.75
C GLU A 56 -3.64 -1.39 -7.94
N TYR A 57 -2.67 -1.15 -7.06
CA TYR A 57 -1.42 -1.87 -7.05
C TYR A 57 -0.98 -2.16 -5.62
N GLY A 58 -0.17 -3.16 -5.49
CA GLY A 58 0.40 -3.61 -4.23
C GLY A 58 1.12 -4.91 -4.50
N ASP A 59 2.19 -5.15 -3.78
CA ASP A 59 3.05 -6.29 -4.09
C ASP A 59 2.32 -7.62 -3.83
N TYR A 60 1.87 -7.82 -2.61
CA TYR A 60 1.15 -9.04 -2.26
C TYR A 60 -0.31 -9.02 -2.73
N SER A 61 -1.00 -7.92 -2.53
CA SER A 61 -2.44 -7.80 -2.84
C SER A 61 -2.78 -7.92 -4.32
N ARG A 62 -1.82 -7.70 -5.22
CA ARG A 62 -2.01 -7.77 -6.67
C ARG A 62 -1.35 -8.99 -7.31
N SER A 63 -0.14 -9.32 -6.88
CA SER A 63 0.60 -10.46 -7.43
C SER A 63 0.08 -11.78 -6.90
N TYR A 64 -0.39 -11.81 -5.66
CA TYR A 64 -0.86 -13.02 -4.97
C TYR A 64 -2.31 -12.87 -4.48
N VAL A 65 -3.15 -12.33 -5.35
CA VAL A 65 -4.52 -11.92 -5.03
C VAL A 65 -5.37 -13.02 -4.39
N VAL A 66 -5.17 -14.26 -4.78
CA VAL A 66 -5.94 -15.39 -4.23
C VAL A 66 -5.53 -15.69 -2.79
N GLU A 67 -4.24 -15.74 -2.50
CA GLU A 67 -3.75 -15.94 -1.12
C GLU A 67 -4.12 -14.76 -0.21
N HIS A 68 -3.98 -13.53 -0.72
CA HIS A 68 -4.38 -12.33 0.00
C HIS A 68 -5.86 -12.38 0.39
N ALA A 69 -6.73 -12.66 -0.57
CA ALA A 69 -8.17 -12.79 -0.33
C ALA A 69 -8.50 -13.93 0.64
N GLU A 70 -7.83 -15.06 0.52
CA GLU A 70 -8.04 -16.23 1.38
C GLU A 70 -7.63 -15.96 2.84
N ILE A 71 -6.51 -15.29 3.08
CA ILE A 71 -6.07 -14.93 4.43
C ILE A 71 -6.99 -13.87 5.03
N PHE A 72 -7.23 -12.79 4.30
CA PHE A 72 -8.00 -11.66 4.83
C PHE A 72 -9.49 -12.00 4.98
N GLY A 73 -10.02 -12.78 4.03
CA GLY A 73 -11.38 -13.34 4.16
C GLY A 73 -11.51 -14.18 5.43
N MET A 74 -10.57 -15.10 5.67
CA MET A 74 -10.58 -15.90 6.92
C MET A 74 -10.49 -15.02 8.18
N VAL A 75 -9.59 -14.03 8.20
CA VAL A 75 -9.43 -13.13 9.36
C VAL A 75 -10.74 -12.39 9.65
N ARG A 76 -11.38 -11.88 8.61
CA ARG A 76 -12.69 -11.21 8.71
C ARG A 76 -13.79 -12.16 9.17
N ASP A 77 -13.97 -13.26 8.46
CA ASP A 77 -15.12 -14.16 8.62
C ASP A 77 -15.09 -14.92 9.94
N GLU A 78 -13.90 -15.21 10.46
CA GLU A 78 -13.69 -15.85 11.75
C GLU A 78 -13.52 -14.85 12.91
N GLY A 79 -13.60 -13.54 12.66
CA GLY A 79 -13.50 -12.49 13.67
C GLY A 79 -12.14 -12.44 14.37
N ILE A 80 -11.07 -12.80 13.67
CA ILE A 80 -9.71 -12.78 14.23
C ILE A 80 -9.26 -11.32 14.36
N THR A 81 -8.92 -10.89 15.56
CA THR A 81 -8.51 -9.51 15.87
C THR A 81 -7.03 -9.39 16.19
N GLY A 82 -6.50 -8.16 16.14
CA GLY A 82 -5.13 -7.85 16.54
C GLY A 82 -4.06 -8.23 15.51
N LEU A 83 -4.45 -8.45 14.24
CA LEU A 83 -3.48 -8.69 13.17
C LEU A 83 -2.67 -7.42 12.91
N THR A 84 -1.37 -7.54 13.09
CA THR A 84 -0.39 -6.49 12.83
C THR A 84 0.65 -7.04 11.87
N ILE A 85 0.84 -6.38 10.73
CA ILE A 85 1.75 -6.82 9.67
C ILE A 85 2.95 -5.88 9.65
N CYS A 86 4.15 -6.44 9.66
CA CYS A 86 5.40 -5.70 9.60
C CYS A 86 6.17 -6.14 8.34
N VAL A 87 6.45 -5.19 7.47
CA VAL A 87 7.10 -5.46 6.18
C VAL A 87 8.21 -4.46 5.85
N GLY A 88 9.04 -4.82 4.89
CA GLY A 88 10.03 -3.94 4.24
C GLY A 88 9.71 -3.72 2.77
N ASP A 89 10.71 -3.86 1.92
CA ASP A 89 10.68 -3.88 0.45
C ASP A 89 10.36 -2.55 -0.26
N LYS A 90 9.36 -1.81 0.17
CA LYS A 90 8.84 -0.64 -0.54
C LYS A 90 9.76 0.59 -0.59
N HIS A 91 10.91 0.55 0.03
CA HIS A 91 11.85 1.69 0.07
C HIS A 91 11.23 3.01 0.56
N SER A 92 10.15 2.93 1.30
CA SER A 92 9.41 4.05 1.88
C SER A 92 8.65 3.59 3.12
N PHE A 93 8.31 4.54 4.00
CA PHE A 93 7.57 4.25 5.22
C PHE A 93 6.07 4.42 4.97
N TRP A 94 5.29 3.41 5.38
CA TRP A 94 3.85 3.44 5.28
C TRP A 94 3.23 2.87 6.56
N ALA A 95 2.06 3.35 6.88
CA ALA A 95 1.23 2.76 7.90
C ALA A 95 -0.24 2.88 7.47
N GLY A 96 -0.99 1.81 7.64
CA GLY A 96 -2.39 1.83 7.21
C GLY A 96 -3.17 0.61 7.64
N TYR A 97 -4.46 0.68 7.42
CA TYR A 97 -5.33 -0.46 7.58
C TYR A 97 -5.25 -1.36 6.35
N THR A 98 -5.09 -2.67 6.58
CA THR A 98 -5.10 -3.65 5.51
C THR A 98 -6.50 -4.26 5.36
N SER A 99 -6.95 -4.38 4.11
CA SER A 99 -8.26 -4.88 3.74
C SER A 99 -8.16 -5.65 2.42
N GLU A 100 -9.09 -6.56 2.19
CA GLU A 100 -9.17 -7.28 0.92
C GLU A 100 -9.48 -6.34 -0.25
N THR A 101 -10.28 -5.31 -0.01
CA THR A 101 -10.72 -4.37 -1.05
C THR A 101 -10.65 -2.93 -0.59
N LEU A 102 -10.61 -2.01 -1.56
CA LEU A 102 -10.66 -0.56 -1.36
C LEU A 102 -11.99 0.02 -1.87
N PRO A 103 -12.43 1.19 -1.32
CA PRO A 103 -13.58 1.90 -1.87
C PRO A 103 -13.47 2.13 -3.40
N PRO A 104 -14.54 2.13 -4.16
CA PRO A 104 -15.94 2.07 -3.74
C PRO A 104 -16.46 0.67 -3.37
N ARG A 105 -15.61 -0.37 -3.46
CA ARG A 105 -15.94 -1.68 -2.90
C ARG A 105 -15.96 -1.60 -1.37
N PRO A 106 -16.64 -2.52 -0.67
CA PRO A 106 -16.64 -2.52 0.80
C PRO A 106 -15.22 -2.46 1.37
N PHE A 107 -14.99 -1.53 2.30
CA PHE A 107 -13.71 -1.42 3.00
C PHE A 107 -13.88 -1.98 4.41
N GLU A 108 -13.38 -3.17 4.61
CA GLU A 108 -13.48 -3.92 5.86
C GLU A 108 -12.06 -4.23 6.37
N PRO A 109 -11.49 -3.35 7.20
CA PRO A 109 -10.17 -3.56 7.74
C PRO A 109 -10.07 -4.81 8.59
N VAL A 110 -9.05 -5.63 8.33
CA VAL A 110 -8.77 -6.86 9.07
C VAL A 110 -7.52 -6.77 9.93
N GLY A 111 -6.73 -5.72 9.77
CA GLY A 111 -5.52 -5.50 10.54
C GLY A 111 -4.89 -4.15 10.22
N VAL A 112 -3.69 -3.95 10.77
CA VAL A 112 -2.83 -2.80 10.48
C VAL A 112 -1.51 -3.28 9.89
N GLU A 113 -0.95 -2.51 8.97
CA GLU A 113 0.36 -2.78 8.41
C GLU A 113 1.30 -1.60 8.62
N PHE A 114 2.52 -1.92 8.98
CA PHE A 114 3.64 -1.00 9.06
C PHE A 114 4.73 -1.45 8.08
N VAL A 115 5.06 -0.57 7.15
CA VAL A 115 6.11 -0.77 6.17
C VAL A 115 7.31 0.06 6.58
N THR A 116 8.48 -0.57 6.70
CA THR A 116 9.72 0.15 6.99
C THR A 116 10.41 0.55 5.68
N GLY A 117 10.92 1.77 5.66
CA GLY A 117 11.75 2.25 4.56
C GLY A 117 13.17 1.67 4.59
N SER A 118 13.95 2.08 3.61
CA SER A 118 15.34 1.64 3.45
C SER A 118 16.26 2.20 4.54
N ILE A 119 17.22 1.38 4.96
CA ILE A 119 18.33 1.80 5.84
C ILE A 119 19.59 2.06 5.02
N SER A 120 19.86 1.24 4.00
CA SER A 120 21.12 1.27 3.24
C SER A 120 20.93 1.31 1.72
N GLN A 121 19.71 1.17 1.24
CA GLN A 121 19.37 1.29 -0.18
C GLN A 121 18.74 2.65 -0.47
N ALA A 122 18.75 3.06 -1.74
CA ALA A 122 18.04 4.25 -2.16
C ALA A 122 16.56 4.16 -1.77
N GLY A 123 16.05 5.21 -1.15
CA GLY A 123 14.62 5.33 -0.84
C GLY A 123 13.78 5.62 -2.09
N ALA A 124 12.48 5.55 -1.95
CA ALA A 124 11.56 5.79 -3.08
C ALA A 124 11.75 7.18 -3.70
N ALA A 125 12.07 8.20 -2.90
CA ALA A 125 12.33 9.55 -3.40
C ALA A 125 13.55 9.61 -4.29
N GLU A 126 14.66 8.98 -3.89
CA GLU A 126 15.88 8.92 -4.67
C GLU A 126 15.68 8.13 -5.96
N VAL A 127 14.97 7.00 -5.90
CA VAL A 127 14.65 6.20 -7.09
C VAL A 127 13.79 6.99 -8.06
N GLN A 128 12.76 7.69 -7.57
CA GLN A 128 11.93 8.54 -8.42
C GLN A 128 12.71 9.71 -9.01
N ALA A 129 13.61 10.32 -8.25
CA ALA A 129 14.46 11.40 -8.74
C ALA A 129 15.39 10.96 -9.88
N LEU A 130 15.82 9.69 -9.88
CA LEU A 130 16.60 9.09 -10.96
C LEU A 130 15.72 8.72 -12.16
N THR A 131 14.53 8.20 -11.91
CA THR A 131 13.56 7.79 -12.94
C THR A 131 13.01 8.99 -13.70
N PHE A 132 12.77 10.10 -13.01
CA PHE A 132 12.24 11.34 -13.56
C PHE A 132 13.33 12.43 -13.48
N PRO A 133 14.22 12.54 -14.48
CA PRO A 133 15.23 13.61 -14.51
C PRO A 133 14.57 15.00 -14.58
N ARG A 134 15.37 16.06 -14.35
CA ARG A 134 14.84 17.42 -14.16
C ARG A 134 14.09 18.00 -15.35
N ASP A 135 14.36 17.50 -16.54
CA ASP A 135 13.70 17.86 -17.79
C ASP A 135 12.47 16.99 -18.13
N ASN A 136 12.14 16.03 -17.28
CA ASN A 136 10.97 15.17 -17.46
C ASN A 136 9.70 15.90 -16.99
N GLU A 137 8.70 15.97 -17.87
CA GLU A 137 7.41 16.65 -17.62
C GLU A 137 6.63 16.05 -16.44
N LEU A 138 6.81 14.76 -16.15
CA LEU A 138 6.16 14.08 -15.04
C LEU A 138 6.84 14.31 -13.70
N ARG A 139 8.09 14.82 -13.69
CA ARG A 139 8.86 14.99 -12.45
C ARG A 139 8.11 15.75 -11.35
N PRO A 140 7.45 16.89 -11.62
CA PRO A 140 6.78 17.67 -10.55
C PRO A 140 5.68 16.93 -9.81
N PHE A 141 5.15 15.85 -10.40
CA PHE A 141 4.10 15.03 -9.79
C PHE A 141 4.65 13.94 -8.86
N TYR A 142 5.93 13.62 -8.99
CA TYR A 142 6.58 12.53 -8.24
C TYR A 142 7.71 13.00 -7.34
N VAL A 143 8.34 14.12 -7.66
CA VAL A 143 9.55 14.60 -6.98
C VAL A 143 9.43 16.08 -6.66
N HIS A 144 9.61 16.44 -5.39
CA HIS A 144 9.85 17.80 -4.97
C HIS A 144 11.35 18.02 -4.78
N ASP A 145 11.95 18.88 -5.60
CA ASP A 145 13.31 19.34 -5.41
C ASP A 145 13.29 20.46 -4.35
N ARG A 146 14.03 20.29 -3.27
CA ARG A 146 14.14 21.27 -2.20
C ARG A 146 15.28 22.28 -2.48
N PRO A 147 15.20 23.50 -1.87
CA PRO A 147 16.25 24.49 -2.02
C PRO A 147 17.64 24.05 -1.53
N ASP A 148 17.70 23.11 -0.58
CA ASP A 148 18.92 22.54 -0.04
C ASP A 148 19.54 21.46 -0.94
N GLY A 149 18.93 21.18 -2.09
CA GLY A 149 19.37 20.18 -3.07
C GLY A 149 18.87 18.77 -2.78
N SER A 150 18.18 18.55 -1.65
CA SER A 150 17.54 17.27 -1.37
C SER A 150 16.25 17.07 -2.18
N THR A 151 15.80 15.84 -2.28
CA THR A 151 14.55 15.47 -2.95
C THR A 151 13.56 14.85 -1.96
N GLN A 152 12.30 14.99 -2.25
CA GLN A 152 11.21 14.37 -1.50
C GLN A 152 10.20 13.77 -2.48
N CYS A 153 9.61 12.62 -2.16
CA CYS A 153 8.48 12.11 -2.93
C CYS A 153 7.32 13.09 -2.91
N ALA A 154 6.78 13.38 -4.08
CA ALA A 154 5.49 14.01 -4.20
C ALA A 154 4.41 12.94 -4.05
N LEU A 155 3.70 12.97 -2.93
CA LEU A 155 2.67 11.98 -2.61
C LEU A 155 1.34 12.20 -3.34
N ASN A 156 1.27 13.18 -4.23
CA ASN A 156 0.03 13.67 -4.82
C ASN A 156 -0.75 12.64 -5.63
N THR A 157 -0.06 11.67 -6.24
CA THR A 157 -0.73 10.71 -7.13
C THR A 157 -1.11 9.41 -6.46
N THR A 158 -0.47 9.02 -5.37
CA THR A 158 -0.61 7.67 -4.84
C THR A 158 -1.34 7.62 -3.49
N LEU A 159 -1.04 8.54 -2.60
CA LEU A 159 -1.50 8.48 -1.20
C LEU A 159 -2.80 9.23 -0.95
N LEU A 160 -2.98 10.38 -1.58
CA LEU A 160 -4.10 11.25 -1.27
C LEU A 160 -5.44 10.56 -1.50
N HIS A 161 -5.57 9.78 -2.56
CA HIS A 161 -6.83 9.11 -2.85
C HIS A 161 -7.12 7.97 -1.87
N GLY A 162 -6.13 7.17 -1.52
CA GLY A 162 -6.28 6.11 -0.51
C GLY A 162 -6.66 6.66 0.85
N VAL A 163 -6.01 7.73 1.29
CA VAL A 163 -6.34 8.42 2.56
C VAL A 163 -7.72 9.05 2.50
N ARG A 164 -8.06 9.78 1.44
CA ARG A 164 -9.39 10.37 1.26
C ARG A 164 -10.48 9.29 1.27
N ALA A 165 -10.28 8.21 0.54
CA ALA A 165 -11.24 7.10 0.49
C ALA A 165 -11.41 6.43 1.86
N ALA A 166 -10.32 6.16 2.58
CA ALA A 166 -10.35 5.55 3.90
C ALA A 166 -11.05 6.43 4.96
N LEU A 167 -10.89 7.75 4.83
CA LEU A 167 -11.54 8.72 5.73
C LEU A 167 -12.89 9.22 5.21
N ALA A 168 -13.37 8.68 4.08
CA ALA A 168 -14.59 9.15 3.40
C ALA A 168 -14.58 10.66 3.08
N LEU A 169 -13.39 11.22 2.82
CA LEU A 169 -13.23 12.63 2.50
C LEU A 169 -13.63 12.90 1.04
N ARG A 170 -14.17 14.08 0.81
CA ARG A 170 -14.48 14.58 -0.54
C ARG A 170 -13.19 15.11 -1.20
N ASP A 171 -13.17 15.15 -2.54
CA ASP A 171 -12.03 15.67 -3.31
C ASP A 171 -11.69 17.14 -3.00
N THR A 172 -12.67 17.89 -2.47
CA THR A 172 -12.51 19.29 -2.07
C THR A 172 -11.97 19.48 -0.65
N ASP A 173 -11.85 18.41 0.14
CA ASP A 173 -11.39 18.52 1.50
C ASP A 173 -9.87 18.74 1.54
N ASP A 174 -9.44 19.71 2.31
CA ASP A 174 -8.03 20.06 2.47
C ASP A 174 -7.35 19.10 3.46
N LEU A 175 -6.43 18.27 2.95
CA LEU A 175 -5.66 17.34 3.77
C LEU A 175 -4.51 18.00 4.55
N SER A 176 -4.20 19.26 4.31
CA SER A 176 -3.18 19.98 5.10
C SER A 176 -3.63 20.21 6.53
N GLN A 177 -4.92 20.02 6.81
CA GLN A 177 -5.54 20.20 8.12
C GLN A 177 -5.75 18.85 8.86
N ALA A 178 -5.42 17.70 8.22
CA ALA A 178 -5.51 16.37 8.79
C ALA A 178 -4.13 15.86 9.30
#